data_bfe87df7f202a4b4af108073be19fc97
#
_entry.id   bfe87df7f202a4b4af108073be19fc97
#
_cell.length_a   1.000
_cell.length_b   1.000
_cell.length_c   1.000
_cell.angle_alpha   90.00
_cell.angle_beta   90.00
_cell.angle_gamma   90.00
#
_symmetry.space_group_name_H-M   'P 1'
#
loop_
_entity.id
_entity.type
_entity.pdbx_description
1 polymer ?
#
loop_
_entity_poly.entity_id
_entity_poly.type
_entity_poly.pdbx_seq_one_letter_code
_entity_poly.pdbx_strand_id
1 'polypeptide(L)'
;KDEKEDLRKLIREIKGQLRSEIDRHDPRLAQLGKKRTELEQLSTQLFPPTKREQKTHERQIAKLQKEIGKIEAELRELREGLAYRAAMEWRIEYPELLDGEGNFTGFDLVLGNPPYIHLQSLPPRPKEALQHQGYTTHDGNGDIYCLFYELGWQLLKEGGYLCYITSNKWMRAAYGQALRKFLASKTNPLLLVDFAGAKIFGSATVDTNIILFRKGEYRGQTRSATYSKAELPSNGDLSEWMATH
;
A
#
# COMPACT_ATOMS: atom_id res chain seq x y z
N LYS A 1 -21.96 -23.25 13.17
CA LYS A 1 -21.86 -21.81 13.51
C LYS A 1 -20.64 -21.55 14.40
N ASP A 2 -20.39 -22.44 15.37
CA ASP A 2 -19.29 -22.33 16.34
C ASP A 2 -17.89 -22.44 15.68
N GLU A 3 -17.68 -23.39 14.77
CA GLU A 3 -16.37 -23.57 14.10
C GLU A 3 -15.86 -22.34 13.34
N LYS A 4 -16.78 -21.57 12.70
CA LYS A 4 -16.40 -20.33 12.03
C LYS A 4 -16.02 -19.21 13.01
N GLU A 5 -16.60 -19.21 14.18
CA GLU A 5 -16.33 -18.24 15.22
C GLU A 5 -15.01 -18.54 15.92
N ASP A 6 -14.75 -19.82 16.18
CA ASP A 6 -13.47 -20.31 16.70
C ASP A 6 -12.31 -20.04 15.74
N LEU A 7 -12.52 -20.28 14.43
CA LEU A 7 -11.52 -19.97 13.41
C LEU A 7 -11.23 -18.46 13.33
N ARG A 8 -12.25 -17.61 13.40
CA ARG A 8 -12.08 -16.14 13.45
C ARG A 8 -11.35 -15.67 14.71
N LYS A 9 -11.58 -16.35 15.83
CA LYS A 9 -10.87 -16.07 17.08
C LYS A 9 -9.39 -16.44 16.95
N LEU A 10 -9.10 -17.63 16.43
CA LEU A 10 -7.74 -18.10 16.19
C LEU A 10 -6.98 -17.18 15.21
N ILE A 11 -7.60 -16.76 14.11
CA ILE A 11 -7.04 -15.79 13.17
C ILE A 11 -6.71 -14.47 13.87
N ARG A 12 -7.60 -13.97 14.75
CA ARG A 12 -7.33 -12.75 15.52
C ARG A 12 -6.15 -12.91 16.49
N GLU A 13 -6.02 -14.06 17.12
CA GLU A 13 -4.91 -14.37 18.03
C GLU A 13 -3.59 -14.45 17.26
N ILE A 14 -3.55 -15.13 16.11
CA ILE A 14 -2.38 -15.21 15.22
C ILE A 14 -1.98 -13.83 14.72
N LYS A 15 -2.95 -13.01 14.27
CA LYS A 15 -2.72 -11.60 13.89
C LYS A 15 -2.12 -10.78 15.04
N GLY A 16 -2.59 -11.01 16.27
CA GLY A 16 -2.06 -10.36 17.47
C GLY A 16 -0.61 -10.76 17.75
N GLN A 17 -0.27 -12.03 17.61
CA GLN A 17 1.09 -12.54 17.80
C GLN A 17 2.07 -12.00 16.74
N LEU A 18 1.70 -12.06 15.45
CA LEU A 18 2.52 -11.51 14.36
C LEU A 18 2.76 -10.01 14.51
N ARG A 19 1.74 -9.24 14.90
CA ARG A 19 1.90 -7.82 15.20
C ARG A 19 2.90 -7.60 16.35
N SER A 20 2.85 -8.43 17.39
CA SER A 20 3.78 -8.33 18.52
C SER A 20 5.22 -8.65 18.11
N GLU A 21 5.44 -9.53 17.12
CA GLU A 21 6.78 -9.84 16.60
C GLU A 21 7.32 -8.74 15.70
N ILE A 22 6.48 -8.16 14.84
CA ILE A 22 6.84 -6.98 14.04
C ILE A 22 7.21 -5.81 14.97
N ASP A 23 6.43 -5.61 16.02
CA ASP A 23 6.72 -4.59 17.06
C ASP A 23 8.10 -4.79 17.71
N ARG A 24 8.53 -6.04 17.98
CA ARG A 24 9.83 -6.33 18.61
C ARG A 24 11.03 -5.91 17.76
N HIS A 25 10.87 -5.82 16.45
CA HIS A 25 11.95 -5.44 15.51
C HIS A 25 11.94 -3.95 15.16
N ASP A 26 11.04 -3.14 15.74
CA ASP A 26 11.03 -1.70 15.52
C ASP A 26 12.30 -1.05 16.09
N PRO A 27 13.12 -0.36 15.27
CA PRO A 27 14.37 0.25 15.69
C PRO A 27 14.18 1.29 16.81
N ARG A 28 12.98 1.87 16.93
CA ARG A 28 12.62 2.80 18.00
C ARG A 28 12.61 2.14 19.39
N LEU A 29 12.30 0.83 19.47
CA LEU A 29 12.37 0.10 20.73
C LEU A 29 13.82 -0.02 21.23
N ALA A 30 14.78 -0.25 20.35
CA ALA A 30 16.18 -0.26 20.70
C ALA A 30 16.67 1.13 21.14
N GLN A 31 16.20 2.19 20.46
CA GLN A 31 16.47 3.59 20.87
C GLN A 31 15.87 3.90 22.24
N LEU A 32 14.62 3.50 22.47
CA LEU A 32 13.94 3.67 23.74
C LEU A 32 14.68 2.99 24.89
N GLY A 33 15.11 1.73 24.66
CA GLY A 33 15.92 0.98 25.63
C GLY A 33 17.20 1.71 26.01
N LYS A 34 17.99 2.14 25.01
CA LYS A 34 19.23 2.92 25.26
C LYS A 34 18.99 4.18 26.07
N LYS A 35 17.96 4.97 25.71
CA LYS A 35 17.65 6.22 26.42
C LYS A 35 17.13 6.01 27.84
N ARG A 36 16.39 4.93 28.08
CA ARG A 36 15.97 4.55 29.45
C ARG A 36 17.15 4.14 30.31
N THR A 37 18.09 3.34 29.77
CA THR A 37 19.32 2.98 30.49
C THR A 37 20.17 4.22 30.81
N GLU A 38 20.31 5.14 29.85
CA GLU A 38 21.02 6.42 30.07
C GLU A 38 20.36 7.27 31.15
N LEU A 39 19.03 7.37 31.15
CA LEU A 39 18.28 8.06 32.18
C LEU A 39 18.45 7.43 33.57
N GLU A 40 18.43 6.10 33.64
CA GLU A 40 18.64 5.35 34.89
C GLU A 40 20.04 5.58 35.44
N GLN A 41 21.07 5.51 34.60
CA GLN A 41 22.45 5.79 34.98
C GLN A 41 22.64 7.21 35.52
N LEU A 42 22.02 8.20 34.87
CA LEU A 42 22.04 9.58 35.35
C LEU A 42 21.26 9.75 36.66
N SER A 43 20.14 9.03 36.83
CA SER A 43 19.30 9.14 38.04
C SER A 43 19.93 8.46 39.28
N THR A 44 20.85 7.50 39.10
CA THR A 44 21.47 6.72 40.17
C THR A 44 22.85 7.23 40.58
N GLN A 45 23.30 8.38 40.08
CA GLN A 45 24.56 8.98 40.52
C GLN A 45 24.58 9.27 42.02
N LEU A 46 25.46 8.61 42.76
CA LEU A 46 25.55 8.63 44.24
C LEU A 46 26.17 9.89 44.81
N PHE A 47 26.78 10.77 44.03
CA PHE A 47 27.42 11.99 44.53
C PHE A 47 26.62 13.20 44.07
N PRO A 48 26.19 14.08 45.04
CA PRO A 48 25.53 15.31 44.70
C PRO A 48 26.51 16.24 43.95
N PRO A 49 26.23 16.60 42.72
CA PRO A 49 27.04 17.53 41.94
C PRO A 49 27.00 18.94 42.53
N THR A 50 28.02 19.76 42.23
CA THR A 50 27.99 21.20 42.58
C THR A 50 26.71 21.85 42.03
N LYS A 51 26.26 22.97 42.58
CA LYS A 51 25.02 23.69 42.16
C LYS A 51 24.97 23.92 40.64
N ARG A 52 26.11 24.10 39.98
CA ARG A 52 26.20 24.32 38.54
C ARG A 52 26.04 22.99 37.76
N GLU A 53 26.65 21.92 38.25
CA GLU A 53 26.52 20.59 37.72
C GLU A 53 25.12 20.03 37.92
N GLN A 54 24.48 20.34 39.07
CA GLN A 54 23.11 19.96 39.38
C GLN A 54 22.13 20.51 38.35
N LYS A 55 22.25 21.79 37.98
CA LYS A 55 21.41 22.40 36.95
C LYS A 55 21.62 21.82 35.55
N THR A 56 22.85 21.41 35.25
CA THR A 56 23.16 20.74 33.96
C THR A 56 22.59 19.33 33.93
N HIS A 57 22.73 18.61 35.04
CA HIS A 57 22.20 17.27 35.24
C HIS A 57 20.65 17.22 35.13
N GLU A 58 19.96 18.13 35.81
CA GLU A 58 18.49 18.29 35.72
C GLU A 58 18.06 18.55 34.28
N ARG A 59 18.80 19.38 33.52
CA ARG A 59 18.50 19.66 32.13
C ARG A 59 18.70 18.42 31.22
N GLN A 60 19.71 17.62 31.51
CA GLN A 60 19.95 16.37 30.76
C GLN A 60 18.83 15.36 31.02
N ILE A 61 18.45 15.17 32.27
CA ILE A 61 17.33 14.31 32.66
C ILE A 61 16.03 14.77 31.96
N ALA A 62 15.70 16.06 32.05
CA ALA A 62 14.51 16.61 31.43
C ALA A 62 14.51 16.44 29.90
N LYS A 63 15.68 16.58 29.26
CA LYS A 63 15.85 16.35 27.82
C LYS A 63 15.60 14.88 27.46
N LEU A 64 16.21 13.94 28.17
CA LEU A 64 16.02 12.50 27.97
C LEU A 64 14.56 12.08 28.20
N GLN A 65 13.93 12.55 29.25
CA GLN A 65 12.51 12.29 29.53
C GLN A 65 11.61 12.79 28.39
N LYS A 66 11.88 13.96 27.84
CA LYS A 66 11.15 14.50 26.70
C LYS A 66 11.35 13.64 25.44
N GLU A 67 12.57 13.20 25.18
CA GLU A 67 12.89 12.34 24.03
C GLU A 67 12.26 10.95 24.18
N ILE A 68 12.29 10.35 25.36
CA ILE A 68 11.60 9.10 25.70
C ILE A 68 10.09 9.25 25.47
N GLY A 69 9.47 10.30 26.04
CA GLY A 69 8.04 10.56 25.87
C GLY A 69 7.62 10.73 24.40
N LYS A 70 8.49 11.35 23.58
CA LYS A 70 8.25 11.48 22.14
C LYS A 70 8.24 10.11 21.45
N ILE A 71 9.24 9.27 21.69
CA ILE A 71 9.33 7.92 21.10
C ILE A 71 8.15 7.05 21.56
N GLU A 72 7.77 7.11 22.83
CA GLU A 72 6.62 6.38 23.38
C GLU A 72 5.30 6.83 22.75
N ALA A 73 5.13 8.13 22.53
CA ALA A 73 3.96 8.67 21.86
C ALA A 73 3.88 8.22 20.40
N GLU A 74 5.00 8.24 19.67
CA GLU A 74 5.09 7.77 18.30
C GLU A 74 4.78 6.26 18.18
N LEU A 75 5.30 5.44 19.10
CA LEU A 75 5.01 4.00 19.16
C LEU A 75 3.55 3.72 19.50
N ARG A 76 2.98 4.47 20.46
CA ARG A 76 1.56 4.36 20.81
C ARG A 76 0.67 4.71 19.64
N GLU A 77 0.95 5.83 19.00
CA GLU A 77 0.20 6.33 17.86
C GLU A 77 0.29 5.37 16.66
N LEU A 78 1.44 4.72 16.45
CA LEU A 78 1.60 3.66 15.46
C LEU A 78 0.70 2.46 15.79
N ARG A 79 0.73 1.99 17.04
CA ARG A 79 -0.05 0.81 17.50
C ARG A 79 -1.56 1.06 17.52
N GLU A 80 -1.98 2.27 17.84
CA GLU A 80 -3.38 2.68 17.89
C GLU A 80 -3.89 3.16 16.52
N GLY A 81 -2.99 3.43 15.57
CA GLY A 81 -3.32 3.97 14.26
C GLY A 81 -4.25 3.06 13.45
N LEU A 82 -5.23 3.66 12.78
CA LEU A 82 -6.17 2.96 11.90
C LEU A 82 -5.42 2.18 10.80
N ALA A 83 -4.31 2.70 10.28
CA ALA A 83 -3.48 2.03 9.28
C ALA A 83 -2.93 0.69 9.79
N TYR A 84 -2.49 0.63 11.05
CA TYR A 84 -1.95 -0.60 11.64
C TYR A 84 -3.07 -1.60 11.97
N ARG A 85 -4.22 -1.13 12.44
CA ARG A 85 -5.39 -1.97 12.72
C ARG A 85 -6.05 -2.51 11.45
N ALA A 86 -6.02 -1.72 10.38
CA ALA A 86 -6.61 -2.06 9.09
C ALA A 86 -5.60 -2.71 8.12
N ALA A 87 -4.32 -2.85 8.51
CA ALA A 87 -3.33 -3.52 7.69
C ALA A 87 -3.77 -4.95 7.37
N MET A 88 -3.83 -5.25 6.08
CA MET A 88 -4.18 -6.55 5.56
C MET A 88 -2.90 -7.37 5.35
N GLU A 89 -2.81 -8.51 5.99
CA GLU A 89 -1.74 -9.47 5.75
C GLU A 89 -2.28 -10.63 4.91
N TRP A 90 -1.87 -10.68 3.66
CA TRP A 90 -2.38 -11.62 2.66
C TRP A 90 -2.22 -13.09 3.07
N ARG A 91 -1.13 -13.45 3.74
CA ARG A 91 -0.87 -14.81 4.24
C ARG A 91 -1.87 -15.26 5.29
N ILE A 92 -2.40 -14.31 6.05
CA ILE A 92 -3.38 -14.60 7.11
C ILE A 92 -4.81 -14.55 6.56
N GLU A 93 -5.07 -13.67 5.60
CA GLU A 93 -6.41 -13.55 5.01
C GLU A 93 -6.70 -14.69 4.04
N TYR A 94 -5.66 -15.21 3.35
CA TYR A 94 -5.76 -16.25 2.34
C TYR A 94 -4.74 -17.38 2.59
N PRO A 95 -4.88 -18.12 3.70
CA PRO A 95 -3.95 -19.20 4.03
C PRO A 95 -3.96 -20.34 3.00
N GLU A 96 -5.04 -20.48 2.23
CA GLU A 96 -5.14 -21.43 1.12
C GLU A 96 -4.23 -21.11 -0.07
N LEU A 97 -3.69 -19.90 -0.12
CA LEU A 97 -2.73 -19.47 -1.15
C LEU A 97 -1.28 -19.54 -0.68
N LEU A 98 -1.01 -20.30 0.37
CA LEU A 98 0.35 -20.57 0.82
C LEU A 98 0.86 -21.88 0.23
N ASP A 99 2.14 -21.92 -0.12
CA ASP A 99 2.83 -23.16 -0.46
C ASP A 99 3.21 -23.95 0.81
N GLY A 100 3.84 -25.12 0.62
CA GLY A 100 4.28 -25.95 1.74
C GLY A 100 5.34 -25.33 2.66
N GLU A 101 5.95 -24.22 2.24
CA GLU A 101 6.95 -23.45 2.99
C GLU A 101 6.35 -22.18 3.64
N GLY A 102 5.05 -21.94 3.43
CA GLY A 102 4.34 -20.79 3.95
C GLY A 102 4.51 -19.50 3.14
N ASN A 103 5.00 -19.58 1.90
CA ASN A 103 5.10 -18.43 1.02
C ASN A 103 3.78 -18.19 0.30
N PHE A 104 3.41 -16.92 0.14
CA PHE A 104 2.23 -16.55 -0.62
C PHE A 104 2.46 -16.77 -2.13
N THR A 105 1.67 -17.65 -2.74
CA THR A 105 1.82 -18.05 -4.15
C THR A 105 1.20 -17.06 -5.14
N GLY A 106 0.32 -16.18 -4.66
CA GLY A 106 -0.36 -15.17 -5.47
C GLY A 106 -1.73 -15.59 -6.00
N PHE A 107 -2.44 -14.62 -6.56
CA PHE A 107 -3.76 -14.81 -7.17
C PHE A 107 -3.65 -15.14 -8.66
N ASP A 108 -4.62 -15.90 -9.17
CA ASP A 108 -4.79 -16.13 -10.61
C ASP A 108 -5.26 -14.89 -11.34
N LEU A 109 -6.14 -14.12 -10.69
CA LEU A 109 -6.82 -12.97 -11.26
C LEU A 109 -7.03 -11.89 -10.20
N VAL A 110 -6.66 -10.67 -10.55
CA VAL A 110 -6.96 -9.46 -9.78
C VAL A 110 -7.85 -8.55 -10.62
N LEU A 111 -9.08 -8.32 -10.15
CA LEU A 111 -10.04 -7.40 -10.77
C LEU A 111 -10.29 -6.23 -9.85
N GLY A 112 -10.42 -5.01 -10.40
CA GLY A 112 -10.73 -3.89 -9.55
C GLY A 112 -11.01 -2.57 -10.25
N ASN A 113 -11.56 -1.68 -9.44
CA ASN A 113 -11.68 -0.25 -9.70
C ASN A 113 -10.95 0.49 -8.57
N PRO A 114 -9.63 0.68 -8.67
CA PRO A 114 -8.85 1.37 -7.64
C PRO A 114 -9.33 2.80 -7.44
N PRO A 115 -9.18 3.39 -6.24
CA PRO A 115 -9.63 4.73 -5.96
C PRO A 115 -8.87 5.80 -6.77
N TYR A 116 -9.59 6.82 -7.25
CA TYR A 116 -9.03 7.96 -8.01
C TYR A 116 -8.74 9.12 -7.07
N ILE A 117 -7.71 8.96 -6.25
CA ILE A 117 -7.31 9.92 -5.22
C ILE A 117 -5.91 10.43 -5.56
N HIS A 118 -5.75 11.74 -5.61
CA HIS A 118 -4.44 12.38 -5.81
C HIS A 118 -3.54 12.14 -4.59
N LEU A 119 -2.31 11.67 -4.80
CA LEU A 119 -1.37 11.39 -3.69
C LEU A 119 -1.09 12.62 -2.82
N GLN A 120 -1.11 13.82 -3.41
CA GLN A 120 -0.95 15.08 -2.67
C GLN A 120 -2.12 15.38 -1.71
N SER A 121 -3.33 14.87 -1.98
CA SER A 121 -4.50 15.07 -1.14
C SER A 121 -4.57 14.11 0.05
N LEU A 122 -3.68 13.13 0.11
CA LEU A 122 -3.60 12.21 1.24
C LEU A 122 -3.08 12.92 2.49
N PRO A 123 -3.57 12.52 3.68
CA PRO A 123 -2.98 12.96 4.95
C PRO A 123 -1.47 12.64 5.00
N PRO A 124 -0.67 13.41 5.77
CA PRO A 124 0.79 13.29 5.78
C PRO A 124 1.29 11.85 6.02
N ARG A 125 0.73 11.14 6.99
CA ARG A 125 1.17 9.78 7.38
C ARG A 125 0.96 8.72 6.30
N PRO A 126 -0.25 8.54 5.73
CA PRO A 126 -0.44 7.63 4.59
C PRO A 126 0.48 7.98 3.43
N LYS A 127 0.68 9.27 3.16
CA LYS A 127 1.56 9.74 2.09
C LYS A 127 3.01 9.33 2.32
N GLU A 128 3.55 9.57 3.51
CA GLU A 128 4.90 9.16 3.91
C GLU A 128 5.07 7.64 3.87
N ALA A 129 4.09 6.89 4.37
CA ALA A 129 4.11 5.43 4.34
C ALA A 129 4.22 4.90 2.90
N LEU A 130 3.45 5.46 1.96
CA LEU A 130 3.50 5.06 0.55
C LEU A 130 4.84 5.41 -0.11
N GLN A 131 5.48 6.52 0.25
CA GLN A 131 6.80 6.88 -0.23
C GLN A 131 7.89 5.88 0.18
N HIS A 132 7.76 5.31 1.39
CA HIS A 132 8.75 4.37 1.95
C HIS A 132 8.51 2.91 1.50
N GLN A 133 7.39 2.59 0.86
CA GLN A 133 7.10 1.24 0.38
C GLN A 133 7.87 0.84 -0.89
N GLY A 134 8.58 1.79 -1.52
CA GLY A 134 9.47 1.48 -2.64
C GLY A 134 8.77 1.15 -3.96
N TYR A 135 7.51 1.56 -4.14
CA TYR A 135 6.82 1.40 -5.42
C TYR A 135 7.55 2.15 -6.54
N THR A 136 7.88 1.46 -7.61
CA THR A 136 8.52 2.03 -8.80
C THR A 136 7.56 2.91 -9.61
N THR A 137 6.26 2.72 -9.44
CA THR A 137 5.20 3.52 -10.06
C THR A 137 4.82 4.77 -9.26
N HIS A 138 5.52 5.02 -8.13
CA HIS A 138 5.26 6.18 -7.28
C HIS A 138 5.74 7.47 -7.95
N ASP A 139 4.82 8.41 -8.14
CA ASP A 139 5.09 9.81 -8.48
C ASP A 139 4.27 10.69 -7.53
N GLY A 140 4.92 11.61 -6.81
CA GLY A 140 4.25 12.45 -5.81
C GLY A 140 3.11 13.32 -6.36
N ASN A 141 3.09 13.57 -7.68
CA ASN A 141 2.03 14.31 -8.38
C ASN A 141 0.97 13.39 -9.00
N GLY A 142 1.09 12.07 -8.78
CA GLY A 142 0.21 11.08 -9.37
C GLY A 142 -1.02 10.76 -8.55
N ASP A 143 -1.80 9.86 -9.08
CA ASP A 143 -2.97 9.29 -8.41
C ASP A 143 -2.60 7.93 -7.79
N ILE A 144 -3.24 7.60 -6.67
CA ILE A 144 -2.97 6.37 -5.92
C ILE A 144 -3.18 5.10 -6.76
N TYR A 145 -4.06 5.12 -7.76
CA TYR A 145 -4.31 3.95 -8.61
C TYR A 145 -3.04 3.49 -9.36
N CYS A 146 -2.07 4.39 -9.60
CA CYS A 146 -0.79 4.00 -10.19
C CYS A 146 -0.05 2.98 -9.32
N LEU A 147 -0.12 3.14 -7.98
CA LEU A 147 0.47 2.21 -7.02
C LEU A 147 -0.32 0.90 -6.97
N PHE A 148 -1.63 0.95 -7.17
CA PHE A 148 -2.47 -0.25 -7.20
C PHE A 148 -2.15 -1.18 -8.36
N TYR A 149 -1.69 -0.66 -9.51
CA TYR A 149 -1.21 -1.49 -10.60
C TYR A 149 0.00 -2.33 -10.21
N GLU A 150 0.97 -1.72 -9.53
CA GLU A 150 2.16 -2.43 -9.05
C GLU A 150 1.81 -3.39 -7.90
N LEU A 151 0.98 -2.96 -6.95
CA LEU A 151 0.49 -3.83 -5.88
C LEU A 151 -0.26 -5.05 -6.45
N GLY A 152 -1.19 -4.83 -7.37
CA GLY A 152 -1.94 -5.90 -8.01
C GLY A 152 -1.02 -6.88 -8.77
N TRP A 153 0.01 -6.36 -9.44
CA TRP A 153 1.02 -7.18 -10.10
C TRP A 153 1.84 -8.00 -9.09
N GLN A 154 2.22 -7.41 -7.94
CA GLN A 154 2.93 -8.13 -6.88
C GLN A 154 2.08 -9.28 -6.31
N LEU A 155 0.77 -9.08 -6.21
CA LEU A 155 -0.17 -10.06 -5.68
C LEU A 155 -0.52 -11.18 -6.66
N LEU A 156 -0.20 -11.04 -7.95
CA LEU A 156 -0.42 -12.09 -8.94
C LEU A 156 0.67 -13.15 -8.86
N LYS A 157 0.29 -14.41 -9.07
CA LYS A 157 1.23 -15.45 -9.44
C LYS A 157 1.80 -15.21 -10.83
N GLU A 158 2.93 -15.84 -11.16
CA GLU A 158 3.46 -15.79 -12.53
C GLU A 158 2.42 -16.31 -13.53
N GLY A 159 2.20 -15.54 -14.60
CA GLY A 159 1.17 -15.83 -15.59
C GLY A 159 -0.26 -15.49 -15.18
N GLY A 160 -0.49 -14.96 -13.99
CA GLY A 160 -1.79 -14.44 -13.54
C GLY A 160 -2.19 -13.16 -14.27
N TYR A 161 -3.47 -12.79 -14.16
CA TYR A 161 -4.07 -11.70 -14.91
C TYR A 161 -4.53 -10.56 -13.98
N LEU A 162 -4.36 -9.31 -14.44
CA LEU A 162 -4.95 -8.15 -13.80
C LEU A 162 -5.84 -7.41 -14.79
N CYS A 163 -7.05 -7.07 -14.35
CA CYS A 163 -7.96 -6.23 -15.11
C CYS A 163 -8.48 -5.10 -14.23
N TYR A 164 -8.08 -3.87 -14.55
CA TYR A 164 -8.52 -2.68 -13.84
C TYR A 164 -9.23 -1.70 -14.77
N ILE A 165 -10.28 -1.06 -14.24
CA ILE A 165 -10.82 0.17 -14.77
C ILE A 165 -10.27 1.33 -13.94
N THR A 166 -9.65 2.32 -14.59
CA THR A 166 -9.04 3.49 -13.94
C THR A 166 -9.24 4.74 -14.76
N SER A 167 -8.83 5.92 -14.23
CA SER A 167 -8.70 7.11 -15.07
C SER A 167 -7.67 6.88 -16.17
N ASN A 168 -7.94 7.38 -17.38
CA ASN A 168 -7.02 7.30 -18.53
C ASN A 168 -5.92 8.36 -18.50
N LYS A 169 -5.90 9.26 -17.51
CA LYS A 169 -4.93 10.38 -17.40
C LYS A 169 -3.48 9.90 -17.39
N TRP A 170 -3.19 8.75 -16.75
CA TRP A 170 -1.84 8.18 -16.70
C TRP A 170 -1.25 7.93 -18.09
N MET A 171 -2.07 7.73 -19.11
CA MET A 171 -1.62 7.46 -20.47
C MET A 171 -0.90 8.68 -21.10
N ARG A 172 -1.26 9.90 -20.70
CA ARG A 172 -0.77 11.16 -21.29
C ARG A 172 -0.04 12.05 -20.29
N ALA A 173 -0.44 12.05 -19.00
CA ALA A 173 0.15 12.91 -17.99
C ALA A 173 1.61 12.53 -17.68
N ALA A 174 2.40 13.52 -17.22
CA ALA A 174 3.80 13.33 -16.85
C ALA A 174 3.96 12.30 -15.73
N TYR A 175 3.15 12.38 -14.68
CA TYR A 175 3.19 11.44 -13.56
C TYR A 175 2.93 9.98 -13.96
N GLY A 176 2.25 9.75 -15.09
CA GLY A 176 2.00 8.42 -15.62
C GLY A 176 3.23 7.75 -16.25
N GLN A 177 4.35 8.46 -16.40
CA GLN A 177 5.55 7.92 -17.06
C GLN A 177 6.07 6.67 -16.35
N ALA A 178 6.14 6.70 -15.01
CA ALA A 178 6.60 5.58 -14.22
C ALA A 178 5.70 4.35 -14.41
N LEU A 179 4.38 4.54 -14.39
CA LEU A 179 3.42 3.46 -14.65
C LEU A 179 3.54 2.91 -16.08
N ARG A 180 3.63 3.77 -17.10
CA ARG A 180 3.83 3.32 -18.49
C ARG A 180 5.08 2.48 -18.65
N LYS A 181 6.21 2.92 -18.04
CA LYS A 181 7.47 2.16 -18.04
C LYS A 181 7.30 0.80 -17.34
N PHE A 182 6.63 0.79 -16.19
CA PHE A 182 6.35 -0.44 -15.43
C PHE A 182 5.53 -1.42 -16.27
N LEU A 183 4.40 -0.99 -16.83
CA LEU A 183 3.54 -1.83 -17.66
C LEU A 183 4.29 -2.41 -18.86
N ALA A 184 5.07 -1.59 -19.54
CA ALA A 184 5.84 -2.03 -20.71
C ALA A 184 6.98 -3.01 -20.38
N SER A 185 7.57 -2.94 -19.18
CA SER A 185 8.75 -3.73 -18.82
C SER A 185 8.48 -4.95 -17.95
N LYS A 186 7.35 -4.96 -17.21
CA LYS A 186 7.04 -5.99 -16.20
C LYS A 186 5.79 -6.79 -16.52
N THR A 187 5.03 -6.40 -17.54
CA THR A 187 3.76 -7.04 -17.86
C THR A 187 3.66 -7.37 -19.34
N ASN A 188 2.72 -8.25 -19.66
CA ASN A 188 2.26 -8.49 -21.02
C ASN A 188 0.86 -7.89 -21.17
N PRO A 189 0.71 -6.62 -21.61
CA PRO A 189 -0.59 -6.03 -21.86
C PRO A 189 -1.30 -6.78 -23.00
N LEU A 190 -2.53 -7.19 -22.73
CA LEU A 190 -3.36 -7.95 -23.69
C LEU A 190 -4.44 -7.07 -24.32
N LEU A 191 -5.01 -6.17 -23.53
CA LEU A 191 -6.11 -5.33 -23.95
C LEU A 191 -6.02 -3.96 -23.27
N LEU A 192 -6.25 -2.90 -24.06
CA LEU A 192 -6.42 -1.54 -23.60
C LEU A 192 -7.64 -0.94 -24.28
N VAL A 193 -8.67 -0.60 -23.50
CA VAL A 193 -9.86 0.12 -23.97
C VAL A 193 -9.85 1.51 -23.38
N ASP A 194 -9.74 2.56 -24.20
CA ASP A 194 -9.86 3.96 -23.80
C ASP A 194 -11.29 4.46 -24.10
N PHE A 195 -12.00 4.88 -23.09
CA PHE A 195 -13.38 5.38 -23.26
C PHE A 195 -13.47 6.86 -23.66
N ALA A 196 -12.35 7.54 -23.88
CA ALA A 196 -12.20 8.84 -24.56
C ALA A 196 -13.33 9.86 -24.31
N GLY A 197 -13.69 10.10 -23.03
CA GLY A 197 -14.72 11.06 -22.65
C GLY A 197 -16.16 10.50 -22.64
N ALA A 198 -16.37 9.22 -22.94
CA ALA A 198 -17.65 8.58 -22.68
C ALA A 198 -17.90 8.48 -21.16
N LYS A 199 -19.09 8.88 -20.72
CA LYS A 199 -19.49 8.80 -19.32
C LYS A 199 -19.84 7.35 -18.96
N ILE A 200 -18.86 6.61 -18.43
CA ILE A 200 -19.07 5.22 -18.00
C ILE A 200 -19.76 5.18 -16.63
N PHE A 201 -19.47 6.15 -15.76
CA PHE A 201 -20.09 6.26 -14.44
C PHE A 201 -21.06 7.43 -14.40
N GLY A 202 -22.29 7.20 -13.97
CA GLY A 202 -23.36 8.20 -13.97
C GLY A 202 -23.06 9.46 -13.14
N SER A 203 -22.21 9.37 -12.13
CA SER A 203 -21.87 10.46 -11.21
C SER A 203 -20.46 11.03 -11.37
N ALA A 204 -19.58 10.40 -12.11
CA ALA A 204 -18.18 10.82 -12.23
C ALA A 204 -17.87 11.39 -13.63
N THR A 205 -17.26 12.58 -13.64
CA THR A 205 -16.72 13.25 -14.85
C THR A 205 -15.28 12.84 -15.13
N VAL A 206 -14.95 11.56 -14.98
CA VAL A 206 -13.58 11.06 -15.17
C VAL A 206 -13.54 10.21 -16.41
N ASP A 207 -12.67 10.58 -17.35
CA ASP A 207 -12.36 9.75 -18.50
C ASP A 207 -11.64 8.49 -18.03
N THR A 208 -12.13 7.34 -18.44
CA THR A 208 -11.67 6.04 -17.93
C THR A 208 -11.07 5.18 -19.03
N ASN A 209 -10.29 4.21 -18.61
CA ASN A 209 -9.80 3.13 -19.46
C ASN A 209 -9.90 1.80 -18.73
N ILE A 210 -10.00 0.71 -19.48
CA ILE A 210 -9.78 -0.65 -18.98
C ILE A 210 -8.45 -1.13 -19.54
N ILE A 211 -7.61 -1.69 -18.66
CA ILE A 211 -6.43 -2.42 -19.07
C ILE A 211 -6.48 -3.84 -18.51
N LEU A 212 -6.22 -4.81 -19.39
CA LEU A 212 -6.01 -6.21 -19.05
C LEU A 212 -4.55 -6.55 -19.37
N PHE A 213 -3.81 -7.03 -18.40
CA PHE A 213 -2.49 -7.59 -18.65
C PHE A 213 -2.29 -8.94 -17.95
N ARG A 214 -1.32 -9.68 -18.42
CA ARG A 214 -0.79 -10.88 -17.78
C ARG A 214 0.55 -10.57 -17.14
N LYS A 215 0.81 -11.07 -15.95
CA LYS A 215 2.13 -11.01 -15.32
C LYS A 215 3.11 -11.85 -16.11
N GLY A 216 4.23 -11.27 -16.52
CA GLY A 216 5.26 -11.91 -17.31
C GLY A 216 5.75 -11.05 -18.47
N GLU A 217 6.63 -11.59 -19.28
CA GLU A 217 7.25 -10.87 -20.40
C GLU A 217 6.25 -10.51 -21.51
N TYR A 218 6.48 -9.38 -22.16
CA TYR A 218 5.69 -8.93 -23.30
C TYR A 218 5.83 -9.85 -24.50
N ARG A 219 4.71 -10.26 -25.11
CA ARG A 219 4.67 -11.19 -26.25
C ARG A 219 4.41 -10.53 -27.61
N GLY A 220 4.52 -9.21 -27.67
CA GLY A 220 4.45 -8.47 -28.95
C GLY A 220 3.05 -8.17 -29.48
N GLN A 221 1.98 -8.51 -28.75
CA GLN A 221 0.60 -8.26 -29.19
C GLN A 221 -0.24 -7.67 -28.06
N THR A 222 -0.76 -6.47 -28.28
CA THR A 222 -1.75 -5.81 -27.43
C THR A 222 -2.91 -5.35 -28.29
N ARG A 223 -4.13 -5.79 -28.01
CA ARG A 223 -5.32 -5.23 -28.64
C ARG A 223 -5.64 -3.90 -27.98
N SER A 224 -5.90 -2.88 -28.77
CA SER A 224 -6.31 -1.56 -28.24
C SER A 224 -7.48 -1.02 -29.04
N ALA A 225 -8.41 -0.38 -28.32
CA ALA A 225 -9.53 0.28 -28.93
C ALA A 225 -9.83 1.59 -28.19
N THR A 226 -10.19 2.63 -28.94
CA THR A 226 -10.69 3.88 -28.39
C THR A 226 -12.18 3.97 -28.67
N TYR A 227 -12.93 4.18 -27.61
CA TYR A 227 -14.38 4.17 -27.66
C TYR A 227 -14.92 5.58 -27.82
N SER A 228 -15.71 5.83 -28.86
CA SER A 228 -16.39 7.12 -29.01
C SER A 228 -17.79 7.09 -28.42
N LYS A 229 -18.23 8.23 -27.91
CA LYS A 229 -19.54 8.39 -27.23
C LYS A 229 -20.76 7.97 -28.10
N ALA A 230 -20.59 7.93 -29.42
CA ALA A 230 -21.61 7.52 -30.38
C ALA A 230 -21.76 6.01 -30.54
N GLU A 231 -20.80 5.23 -30.03
CA GLU A 231 -20.65 3.78 -30.29
C GLU A 231 -21.02 2.89 -29.09
N LEU A 232 -21.35 3.49 -27.92
CA LEU A 232 -21.76 2.70 -26.75
C LEU A 232 -23.06 1.94 -27.04
N PRO A 233 -23.03 0.58 -27.01
CA PRO A 233 -24.26 -0.19 -27.11
C PRO A 233 -25.26 0.26 -26.05
N SER A 234 -26.50 0.41 -26.39
CA SER A 234 -27.55 0.86 -25.48
C SER A 234 -27.73 -0.06 -24.26
N ASN A 235 -27.30 -1.31 -24.37
CA ASN A 235 -27.33 -2.32 -23.31
C ASN A 235 -26.03 -2.37 -22.45
N GLY A 236 -25.01 -1.56 -22.82
CA GLY A 236 -23.70 -1.56 -22.12
C GLY A 236 -22.83 -2.81 -22.38
N ASP A 237 -23.22 -3.69 -23.29
CA ASP A 237 -22.47 -4.89 -23.62
C ASP A 237 -21.31 -4.56 -24.59
N LEU A 238 -20.10 -4.63 -24.10
CA LEU A 238 -18.88 -4.40 -24.88
C LEU A 238 -18.42 -5.63 -25.68
N SER A 239 -19.01 -6.80 -25.45
CA SER A 239 -18.54 -8.05 -26.03
C SER A 239 -18.64 -8.05 -27.56
N GLU A 240 -19.78 -7.61 -28.08
CA GLU A 240 -20.04 -7.51 -29.49
C GLU A 240 -19.18 -6.43 -30.15
N TRP A 241 -19.08 -5.27 -29.50
CA TRP A 241 -18.22 -4.17 -29.99
C TRP A 241 -16.74 -4.59 -30.04
N MET A 242 -16.25 -5.30 -29.01
CA MET A 242 -14.88 -5.81 -28.99
C MET A 242 -14.60 -6.91 -30.00
N ALA A 243 -15.61 -7.63 -30.48
CA ALA A 243 -15.47 -8.64 -31.51
C ALA A 243 -15.27 -8.03 -32.91
N THR A 244 -15.75 -6.77 -33.11
CA THR A 244 -15.74 -6.07 -34.41
C THR A 244 -14.62 -5.03 -34.54
N HIS A 245 -13.97 -4.66 -33.46
CA HIS A 245 -12.87 -3.66 -33.39
C HIS A 245 -11.62 -4.26 -32.73
#